data_fa61bc6d84d2a4aeaf59afffa29ddc22
#
_entry.id   fa61bc6d84d2a4aeaf59afffa29ddc22
#
_cell.length_a   1.000
_cell.length_b   1.000
_cell.length_c   1.000
_cell.angle_alpha   90.00
_cell.angle_beta   90.00
_cell.angle_gamma   90.00
#
_symmetry.space_group_name_H-M   'P 1'
#
loop_
_entity.id
_entity.type
_entity.pdbx_description
1 polymer ?
#
loop_
_entity_poly.entity_id
_entity_poly.type
_entity_poly.pdbx_seq_one_letter_code
_entity_poly.pdbx_strand_id
1 'polypeptide(L)'
;MADFSGYVAADELYDGPFCILSVVDNRRYKRLLYEVLDHAPPHEDLRAFLRRLKMALTARDLTLGGITTDGSALSPEPLREVFGKGRHHICQFHLVAEVVKAVVGAVASARKGLAAMQLKLPKGRPSTPAAKAAAHTKKRLAAQGAALVTHRYLFVQRHLTTTERKTLWRVSRGLPQLRALRAVMDQV
;
A
#
# COMPACT_ATOMS: atom_id res chain seq x y z
N MET A 1 30.16 -8.21 -13.09
CA MET A 1 29.28 -7.10 -13.51
C MET A 1 29.29 -6.83 -15.03
N ALA A 2 29.87 -7.72 -15.85
CA ALA A 2 29.96 -7.53 -17.31
C ALA A 2 28.60 -7.26 -18.03
N ASP A 3 27.50 -7.66 -17.42
CA ASP A 3 26.13 -7.51 -17.98
C ASP A 3 25.26 -6.52 -17.19
N PHE A 4 25.83 -5.50 -16.57
CA PHE A 4 25.08 -4.52 -15.80
C PHE A 4 24.07 -3.77 -16.69
N SER A 5 22.80 -3.73 -16.29
CA SER A 5 21.74 -3.13 -17.10
C SER A 5 21.64 -1.60 -17.03
N GLY A 6 22.34 -0.98 -16.08
CA GLY A 6 22.22 0.44 -15.78
C GLY A 6 21.04 0.79 -14.86
N TYR A 7 20.18 -0.17 -14.52
CA TYR A 7 19.01 0.08 -13.69
C TYR A 7 18.99 -0.85 -12.48
N VAL A 8 18.81 -0.27 -11.30
CA VAL A 8 18.80 -1.03 -10.04
C VAL A 8 17.56 -0.78 -9.22
N ALA A 9 17.22 -1.76 -8.37
CA ALA A 9 16.33 -1.56 -7.23
C ALA A 9 17.17 -1.55 -5.95
N ALA A 10 16.88 -0.61 -5.06
CA ALA A 10 17.40 -0.57 -3.70
C ALA A 10 16.24 -0.71 -2.73
N ASP A 11 16.45 -1.52 -1.70
CA ASP A 11 15.42 -1.84 -0.72
C ASP A 11 16.03 -2.11 0.65
N GLU A 12 15.24 -1.89 1.70
CA GLU A 12 15.55 -2.20 3.09
C GLU A 12 14.68 -3.37 3.55
N LEU A 13 15.32 -4.47 3.94
CA LEU A 13 14.62 -5.62 4.51
C LEU A 13 14.92 -5.68 6.02
N TYR A 14 13.87 -5.69 6.84
CA TYR A 14 13.98 -5.80 8.30
C TYR A 14 13.73 -7.25 8.74
N ASP A 15 14.64 -7.78 9.55
CA ASP A 15 14.52 -9.09 10.18
C ASP A 15 14.92 -8.99 11.66
N GLY A 16 13.93 -8.90 12.54
CA GLY A 16 14.13 -8.62 13.96
C GLY A 16 14.83 -7.28 14.17
N PRO A 17 15.99 -7.24 14.88
CA PRO A 17 16.75 -6.02 15.10
C PRO A 17 17.60 -5.61 13.88
N PHE A 18 17.75 -6.49 12.90
CA PHE A 18 18.63 -6.29 11.76
C PHE A 18 17.91 -5.59 10.61
N CYS A 19 18.66 -4.75 9.90
CA CYS A 19 18.26 -4.19 8.61
C CYS A 19 19.26 -4.62 7.54
N ILE A 20 18.78 -5.12 6.42
CA ILE A 20 19.59 -5.49 5.28
C ILE A 20 19.35 -4.45 4.18
N LEU A 21 20.32 -3.58 3.96
CA LEU A 21 20.36 -2.74 2.77
C LEU A 21 20.76 -3.59 1.57
N SER A 22 20.02 -3.55 0.49
CA SER A 22 20.28 -4.37 -0.68
C SER A 22 20.08 -3.59 -1.97
N VAL A 23 20.97 -3.82 -2.94
CA VAL A 23 20.82 -3.32 -4.31
C VAL A 23 20.91 -4.48 -5.29
N VAL A 24 19.93 -4.57 -6.17
CA VAL A 24 19.86 -5.58 -7.23
C VAL A 24 19.75 -4.92 -8.60
N ASP A 25 20.32 -5.57 -9.62
CA ASP A 25 20.07 -5.20 -11.01
C ASP A 25 18.64 -5.58 -11.40
N ASN A 26 17.80 -4.59 -11.76
CA ASN A 26 16.38 -4.76 -12.04
C ASN A 26 16.07 -5.66 -13.23
N ARG A 27 16.98 -5.75 -14.20
CA ARG A 27 16.78 -6.54 -15.42
C ARG A 27 17.40 -7.92 -15.35
N ARG A 28 18.50 -8.04 -14.55
CA ARG A 28 19.26 -9.29 -14.43
C ARG A 28 18.94 -10.06 -13.15
N TYR A 29 18.21 -9.45 -12.20
CA TYR A 29 17.89 -10.02 -10.90
C TYR A 29 19.12 -10.47 -10.10
N LYS A 30 20.27 -9.81 -10.34
CA LYS A 30 21.52 -10.09 -9.66
C LYS A 30 21.74 -9.08 -8.55
N ARG A 31 22.01 -9.57 -7.35
CA ARG A 31 22.43 -8.71 -6.23
C ARG A 31 23.81 -8.14 -6.52
N LEU A 32 23.93 -6.81 -6.44
CA LEU A 32 25.16 -6.07 -6.70
C LEU A 32 25.89 -5.72 -5.42
N LEU A 33 25.16 -5.33 -4.39
CA LEU A 33 25.69 -4.92 -3.10
C LEU A 33 24.65 -5.22 -2.02
N TYR A 34 25.12 -5.58 -0.83
CA TYR A 34 24.27 -5.64 0.38
C TYR A 34 25.10 -5.29 1.61
N GLU A 35 24.42 -4.90 2.67
CA GLU A 35 24.98 -4.63 3.99
C GLU A 35 23.99 -5.04 5.04
N VAL A 36 24.46 -5.63 6.13
CA VAL A 36 23.65 -5.98 7.29
C VAL A 36 23.98 -5.01 8.41
N LEU A 37 22.98 -4.33 8.92
CA LEU A 37 23.05 -3.42 10.07
C LEU A 37 22.32 -4.05 11.23
N ASP A 38 22.77 -3.79 12.45
CA ASP A 38 22.11 -4.22 13.70
C ASP A 38 21.16 -3.17 14.28
N HIS A 39 20.80 -2.19 13.46
CA HIS A 39 19.91 -1.07 13.77
C HIS A 39 19.15 -0.59 12.54
N ALA A 40 18.13 0.25 12.76
CA ALA A 40 17.43 0.94 11.69
C ALA A 40 18.36 2.00 11.06
N PRO A 41 18.58 1.98 9.72
CA PRO A 41 19.56 2.85 9.08
C PRO A 41 19.12 4.32 9.13
N PRO A 42 19.97 5.23 9.66
CA PRO A 42 19.83 6.65 9.41
C PRO A 42 20.25 7.00 7.97
N HIS A 43 19.99 8.24 7.55
CA HIS A 43 20.45 8.74 6.23
C HIS A 43 21.95 8.57 5.99
N GLU A 44 22.77 8.63 7.04
CA GLU A 44 24.23 8.51 6.91
C GLU A 44 24.67 7.12 6.47
N ASP A 45 24.10 6.08 7.04
CA ASP A 45 24.40 4.69 6.63
C ASP A 45 23.98 4.46 5.17
N LEU A 46 22.82 4.96 4.79
CA LEU A 46 22.38 4.86 3.41
C LEU A 46 23.29 5.64 2.46
N ARG A 47 23.77 6.85 2.86
CA ARG A 47 24.79 7.57 2.08
C ARG A 47 26.09 6.79 1.93
N ALA A 48 26.58 6.21 3.00
CA ALA A 48 27.80 5.40 2.98
C ALA A 48 27.65 4.19 2.06
N PHE A 49 26.53 3.48 2.18
CA PHE A 49 26.17 2.35 1.34
C PHE A 49 26.09 2.73 -0.15
N LEU A 50 25.40 3.82 -0.48
CA LEU A 50 25.26 4.32 -1.86
C LEU A 50 26.57 4.83 -2.44
N ARG A 51 27.45 5.46 -1.64
CA ARG A 51 28.79 5.85 -2.07
C ARG A 51 29.63 4.63 -2.45
N ARG A 52 29.55 3.53 -1.70
CA ARG A 52 30.22 2.27 -2.05
C ARG A 52 29.69 1.69 -3.37
N LEU A 53 28.37 1.73 -3.58
CA LEU A 53 27.80 1.35 -4.86
C LEU A 53 28.36 2.20 -6.01
N LYS A 54 28.37 3.53 -5.84
CA LYS A 54 28.91 4.47 -6.83
C LYS A 54 30.38 4.17 -7.16
N MET A 55 31.21 3.97 -6.14
CA MET A 55 32.62 3.62 -6.30
C MET A 55 32.79 2.29 -7.06
N ALA A 56 32.00 1.27 -6.70
CA ALA A 56 32.07 -0.04 -7.36
C ALA A 56 31.63 0.02 -8.84
N LEU A 57 30.71 0.87 -9.19
CA LEU A 57 30.30 1.13 -10.58
C LEU A 57 31.39 1.90 -11.35
N THR A 58 31.88 3.00 -10.77
CA THR A 58 32.89 3.84 -11.38
C THR A 58 34.17 3.06 -11.64
N ALA A 59 34.64 2.21 -10.72
CA ALA A 59 35.82 1.37 -10.89
C ALA A 59 35.71 0.36 -12.05
N ARG A 60 34.51 0.22 -12.65
CA ARG A 60 34.23 -0.69 -13.77
C ARG A 60 33.74 0.02 -15.02
N ASP A 61 33.81 1.34 -15.06
CA ASP A 61 33.24 2.20 -16.12
C ASP A 61 31.74 1.96 -16.36
N LEU A 62 30.99 1.64 -15.30
CA LEU A 62 29.57 1.39 -15.38
C LEU A 62 28.78 2.64 -14.98
N THR A 63 27.76 2.97 -15.77
CA THR A 63 26.90 4.13 -15.53
C THR A 63 25.56 3.70 -14.99
N LEU A 64 25.12 4.33 -13.88
CA LEU A 64 23.77 4.16 -13.35
C LEU A 64 22.78 5.01 -14.15
N GLY A 65 21.83 4.37 -14.83
CA GLY A 65 20.73 5.02 -15.56
C GLY A 65 19.56 5.37 -14.66
N GLY A 66 19.25 4.51 -13.68
CA GLY A 66 18.14 4.74 -12.75
C GLY A 66 18.19 3.82 -11.54
N ILE A 67 17.59 4.30 -10.44
CA ILE A 67 17.43 3.57 -9.19
C ILE A 67 15.98 3.63 -8.73
N THR A 68 15.40 2.49 -8.40
CA THR A 68 14.02 2.35 -7.93
C THR A 68 14.04 1.98 -6.46
N THR A 69 13.22 2.64 -5.63
CA THR A 69 13.02 2.31 -4.21
C THR A 69 11.53 2.14 -3.90
N ASP A 70 11.21 1.71 -2.69
CA ASP A 70 9.83 1.57 -2.19
C ASP A 70 9.08 2.90 -2.00
N GLY A 71 9.81 4.02 -1.98
CA GLY A 71 9.26 5.36 -1.72
C GLY A 71 9.31 5.76 -0.25
N SER A 72 10.09 5.06 0.59
CA SER A 72 10.35 5.48 1.97
C SER A 72 10.98 6.87 2.01
N ALA A 73 10.74 7.59 3.11
CA ALA A 73 11.33 8.93 3.31
C ALA A 73 12.87 8.90 3.47
N LEU A 74 13.43 7.73 3.73
CA LEU A 74 14.87 7.53 3.92
C LEU A 74 15.68 7.71 2.63
N SER A 75 15.14 7.27 1.49
CA SER A 75 15.90 7.14 0.24
C SER A 75 16.12 8.44 -0.56
N PRO A 76 15.17 9.40 -0.67
CA PRO A 76 15.26 10.47 -1.67
C PRO A 76 16.45 11.42 -1.48
N GLU A 77 16.76 11.81 -0.25
CA GLU A 77 17.86 12.76 0.03
C GLU A 77 19.25 12.12 -0.21
N PRO A 78 19.58 10.96 0.39
CA PRO A 78 20.85 10.29 0.14
C PRO A 78 21.08 9.95 -1.34
N LEU A 79 20.04 9.52 -2.06
CA LEU A 79 20.13 9.23 -3.49
C LEU A 79 20.47 10.47 -4.31
N ARG A 80 19.80 11.58 -4.02
CA ARG A 80 20.05 12.87 -4.70
C ARG A 80 21.47 13.37 -4.46
N GLU A 81 21.98 13.23 -3.23
CA GLU A 81 23.34 13.65 -2.88
C GLU A 81 24.41 12.80 -3.58
N VAL A 82 24.23 11.49 -3.63
CA VAL A 82 25.24 10.57 -4.17
C VAL A 82 25.17 10.49 -5.70
N PHE A 83 23.99 10.42 -6.30
CA PHE A 83 23.81 10.18 -7.73
C PHE A 83 23.27 11.37 -8.52
N GLY A 84 22.87 12.46 -7.84
CA GLY A 84 22.27 13.64 -8.47
C GLY A 84 20.77 13.51 -8.71
N LYS A 85 20.17 14.56 -9.28
CA LYS A 85 18.73 14.63 -9.59
C LYS A 85 18.36 13.75 -10.79
N GLY A 86 17.11 13.27 -10.83
CA GLY A 86 16.51 12.65 -12.02
C GLY A 86 16.77 11.16 -12.21
N ARG A 87 17.47 10.50 -11.28
CA ARG A 87 17.74 9.05 -11.36
C ARG A 87 16.92 8.20 -10.42
N HIS A 88 16.17 8.81 -9.51
CA HIS A 88 15.35 8.13 -8.53
C HIS A 88 13.92 7.95 -9.03
N HIS A 89 13.41 6.73 -8.94
CA HIS A 89 12.05 6.34 -9.26
C HIS A 89 11.42 5.61 -8.09
N ILE A 90 10.15 5.87 -7.83
CA ILE A 90 9.38 5.12 -6.82
C ILE A 90 8.82 3.86 -7.46
N CYS A 91 8.90 2.74 -6.77
CA CYS A 91 8.38 1.46 -7.20
C CYS A 91 6.84 1.54 -7.30
N GLN A 92 6.29 1.33 -8.49
CA GLN A 92 4.84 1.35 -8.72
C GLN A 92 4.12 0.27 -7.90
N PHE A 93 4.75 -0.89 -7.69
CA PHE A 93 4.18 -1.96 -6.87
C PHE A 93 3.94 -1.49 -5.43
N HIS A 94 4.92 -0.85 -4.79
CA HIS A 94 4.77 -0.32 -3.43
C HIS A 94 3.73 0.79 -3.37
N LEU A 95 3.72 1.70 -4.35
CA LEU A 95 2.69 2.74 -4.43
C LEU A 95 1.27 2.15 -4.51
N VAL A 96 1.06 1.17 -5.39
CA VAL A 96 -0.23 0.48 -5.51
C VAL A 96 -0.58 -0.27 -4.23
N ALA A 97 0.39 -0.94 -3.59
CA ALA A 97 0.18 -1.64 -2.32
C ALA A 97 -0.28 -0.70 -1.21
N GLU A 98 0.30 0.50 -1.08
CA GLU A 98 -0.15 1.51 -0.10
C GLU A 98 -1.55 2.04 -0.41
N VAL A 99 -1.89 2.27 -1.67
CA VAL A 99 -3.25 2.66 -2.08
C VAL A 99 -4.26 1.56 -1.72
N VAL A 100 -3.95 0.30 -2.02
CA VAL A 100 -4.79 -0.87 -1.67
C VAL A 100 -5.01 -0.94 -0.16
N LYS A 101 -3.94 -0.81 0.63
CA LYS A 101 -3.98 -0.81 2.10
C LYS A 101 -4.87 0.32 2.64
N ALA A 102 -4.73 1.54 2.11
CA ALA A 102 -5.55 2.69 2.48
C ALA A 102 -7.04 2.45 2.17
N VAL A 103 -7.36 1.92 0.98
CA VAL A 103 -8.74 1.62 0.57
C VAL A 103 -9.36 0.54 1.46
N VAL A 104 -8.65 -0.57 1.72
CA VAL A 104 -9.14 -1.63 2.62
C VAL A 104 -9.31 -1.11 4.05
N GLY A 105 -8.40 -0.25 4.53
CA GLY A 105 -8.52 0.43 5.82
C GLY A 105 -9.77 1.32 5.90
N ALA A 106 -10.09 2.08 4.85
CA ALA A 106 -11.28 2.90 4.77
C ALA A 106 -12.58 2.06 4.76
N VAL A 107 -12.60 0.92 4.09
CA VAL A 107 -13.71 -0.04 4.16
C VAL A 107 -13.92 -0.57 5.58
N ALA A 108 -12.83 -0.91 6.27
CA ALA A 108 -12.88 -1.35 7.67
C ALA A 108 -13.41 -0.23 8.59
N SER A 109 -13.00 1.02 8.38
CA SER A 109 -13.48 2.19 9.13
C SER A 109 -14.97 2.45 8.88
N ALA A 110 -15.43 2.36 7.63
CA ALA A 110 -16.86 2.48 7.29
C ALA A 110 -17.70 1.40 7.99
N ARG A 111 -17.20 0.16 8.05
CA ARG A 111 -17.85 -0.93 8.82
C ARG A 111 -17.95 -0.60 10.31
N LYS A 112 -16.86 -0.09 10.91
CA LYS A 112 -16.87 0.34 12.32
C LYS A 112 -17.89 1.46 12.55
N GLY A 113 -17.97 2.43 11.63
CA GLY A 113 -18.98 3.49 11.66
C GLY A 113 -20.41 2.96 11.62
N LEU A 114 -20.71 1.99 10.73
CA LEU A 114 -22.05 1.34 10.70
C LEU A 114 -22.36 0.59 12.01
N ALA A 115 -21.37 -0.07 12.61
CA ALA A 115 -21.55 -0.74 13.89
C ALA A 115 -21.74 0.24 15.05
N ALA A 116 -21.11 1.40 15.02
CA ALA A 116 -21.25 2.47 16.02
C ALA A 116 -22.62 3.17 15.94
N MET A 117 -23.31 3.12 14.79
CA MET A 117 -24.69 3.58 14.64
C MET A 117 -25.66 2.64 15.38
N GLN A 118 -25.37 2.34 16.66
CA GLN A 118 -26.19 1.44 17.46
C GLN A 118 -27.53 2.10 17.80
N LEU A 119 -28.59 1.63 17.14
CA LEU A 119 -29.94 1.94 17.56
C LEU A 119 -30.21 1.20 18.88
N LYS A 120 -30.40 1.96 19.96
CA LYS A 120 -30.87 1.41 21.23
C LYS A 120 -32.31 0.92 21.04
N LEU A 121 -32.50 -0.39 21.00
CA LEU A 121 -33.79 -1.00 20.94
C LEU A 121 -34.27 -1.31 22.38
N PRO A 122 -35.57 -1.10 22.70
CA PRO A 122 -36.15 -1.56 23.95
C PRO A 122 -36.00 -3.08 24.05
N LYS A 123 -35.86 -3.59 25.29
CA LYS A 123 -35.84 -5.03 25.55
C LYS A 123 -37.21 -5.64 25.18
N GLY A 124 -37.20 -6.80 24.54
CA GLY A 124 -38.40 -7.53 24.13
C GLY A 124 -38.73 -7.41 22.64
N ARG A 125 -39.87 -7.98 22.26
CA ARG A 125 -40.36 -7.96 20.87
C ARG A 125 -40.86 -6.56 20.49
N PRO A 126 -40.39 -5.97 19.36
CA PRO A 126 -40.85 -4.65 18.93
C PRO A 126 -42.35 -4.66 18.64
N SER A 127 -43.14 -3.91 19.42
CA SER A 127 -44.59 -3.84 19.30
C SER A 127 -45.06 -2.62 18.51
N THR A 128 -44.38 -1.47 18.68
CA THR A 128 -44.76 -0.23 17.97
C THR A 128 -44.20 -0.14 16.56
N PRO A 129 -44.84 0.59 15.63
CA PRO A 129 -44.30 0.83 14.28
C PRO A 129 -42.89 1.41 14.30
N ALA A 130 -42.61 2.36 15.19
CA ALA A 130 -41.30 2.97 15.34
C ALA A 130 -40.24 1.95 15.81
N ALA A 131 -40.53 1.09 16.79
CA ALA A 131 -39.63 0.04 17.26
C ALA A 131 -39.36 -1.02 16.18
N LYS A 132 -40.39 -1.38 15.39
CA LYS A 132 -40.22 -2.28 14.24
C LYS A 132 -39.32 -1.69 13.17
N ALA A 133 -39.49 -0.41 12.83
CA ALA A 133 -38.65 0.31 11.87
C ALA A 133 -37.18 0.39 12.36
N ALA A 134 -36.98 0.69 13.65
CA ALA A 134 -35.66 0.72 14.26
C ALA A 134 -34.96 -0.67 14.24
N ALA A 135 -35.69 -1.73 14.56
CA ALA A 135 -35.20 -3.11 14.50
C ALA A 135 -34.82 -3.51 13.07
N HIS A 136 -35.64 -3.17 12.09
CA HIS A 136 -35.35 -3.39 10.68
C HIS A 136 -34.06 -2.64 10.23
N THR A 137 -33.94 -1.36 10.62
CA THR A 137 -32.77 -0.54 10.31
C THR A 137 -31.49 -1.14 10.93
N LYS A 138 -31.54 -1.57 12.21
CA LYS A 138 -30.42 -2.24 12.88
C LYS A 138 -30.00 -3.51 12.13
N LYS A 139 -30.95 -4.36 11.74
CA LYS A 139 -30.69 -5.57 10.97
C LYS A 139 -30.05 -5.25 9.61
N ARG A 140 -30.54 -4.22 8.92
CA ARG A 140 -29.99 -3.75 7.63
C ARG A 140 -28.55 -3.26 7.77
N LEU A 141 -28.26 -2.43 8.78
CA LEU A 141 -26.91 -1.93 9.03
C LEU A 141 -25.92 -3.06 9.37
N ALA A 142 -26.34 -4.02 10.21
CA ALA A 142 -25.54 -5.20 10.53
C ALA A 142 -25.25 -6.04 9.28
N ALA A 143 -26.25 -6.30 8.44
CA ALA A 143 -26.09 -7.04 7.19
C ALA A 143 -25.17 -6.31 6.21
N GLN A 144 -25.29 -4.98 6.10
CA GLN A 144 -24.40 -4.17 5.27
C GLN A 144 -22.95 -4.21 5.79
N GLY A 145 -22.74 -4.12 7.10
CA GLY A 145 -21.42 -4.24 7.72
C GLY A 145 -20.76 -5.60 7.45
N ALA A 146 -21.55 -6.70 7.55
CA ALA A 146 -21.08 -8.03 7.20
C ALA A 146 -20.73 -8.15 5.70
N ALA A 147 -21.58 -7.61 4.82
CA ALA A 147 -21.34 -7.61 3.39
C ALA A 147 -20.09 -6.81 3.00
N LEU A 148 -19.79 -5.69 3.67
CA LEU A 148 -18.54 -4.94 3.47
C LEU A 148 -17.31 -5.80 3.78
N VAL A 149 -17.34 -6.61 4.84
CA VAL A 149 -16.21 -7.53 5.16
C VAL A 149 -16.05 -8.59 4.09
N THR A 150 -17.15 -9.24 3.71
CA THR A 150 -17.14 -10.33 2.72
C THR A 150 -16.63 -9.85 1.35
N HIS A 151 -17.03 -8.63 0.96
CA HIS A 151 -16.72 -8.09 -0.37
C HIS A 151 -15.65 -6.99 -0.36
N ARG A 152 -14.84 -6.88 0.70
CA ARG A 152 -13.85 -5.80 0.84
C ARG A 152 -12.85 -5.72 -0.31
N TYR A 153 -12.47 -6.85 -0.87
CA TYR A 153 -11.51 -6.90 -1.96
C TYR A 153 -12.07 -6.43 -3.31
N LEU A 154 -13.39 -6.37 -3.49
CA LEU A 154 -13.97 -5.75 -4.68
C LEU A 154 -13.63 -4.26 -4.80
N PHE A 155 -13.32 -3.59 -3.68
CA PHE A 155 -12.93 -2.19 -3.69
C PHE A 155 -11.53 -1.96 -4.27
N VAL A 156 -10.69 -2.99 -4.31
CA VAL A 156 -9.28 -2.91 -4.77
C VAL A 156 -8.99 -3.82 -5.98
N GLN A 157 -9.93 -4.65 -6.38
CA GLN A 157 -9.79 -5.51 -7.55
C GLN A 157 -9.74 -4.67 -8.84
N ARG A 158 -8.73 -4.89 -9.68
CA ARG A 158 -8.49 -4.08 -10.87
C ARG A 158 -9.63 -4.19 -11.89
N HIS A 159 -10.09 -5.40 -12.17
CA HIS A 159 -11.16 -5.66 -13.13
C HIS A 159 -12.35 -6.29 -12.43
N LEU A 160 -13.50 -5.63 -12.52
CA LEU A 160 -14.75 -6.12 -11.96
C LEU A 160 -15.69 -6.61 -13.05
N THR A 161 -16.24 -7.80 -12.87
CA THR A 161 -17.38 -8.29 -13.67
C THR A 161 -18.62 -7.43 -13.43
N THR A 162 -19.61 -7.52 -14.31
CA THR A 162 -20.89 -6.82 -14.14
C THR A 162 -21.60 -7.20 -12.83
N THR A 163 -21.50 -8.46 -12.41
CA THR A 163 -22.08 -8.96 -11.17
C THR A 163 -21.39 -8.40 -9.93
N GLU A 164 -20.06 -8.37 -9.95
CA GLU A 164 -19.24 -7.78 -8.87
C GLU A 164 -19.48 -6.27 -8.76
N ARG A 165 -19.60 -5.57 -9.87
CA ARG A 165 -19.94 -4.14 -9.90
C ARG A 165 -21.31 -3.87 -9.29
N LYS A 166 -22.33 -4.66 -9.61
CA LYS A 166 -23.65 -4.59 -8.96
C LYS A 166 -23.58 -4.87 -7.45
N THR A 167 -22.78 -5.85 -7.06
CA THR A 167 -22.56 -6.18 -5.64
C THR A 167 -21.89 -5.03 -4.91
N LEU A 168 -20.83 -4.46 -5.47
CA LEU A 168 -20.13 -3.31 -4.91
C LEU A 168 -21.07 -2.10 -4.74
N TRP A 169 -21.90 -1.78 -5.73
CA TRP A 169 -22.90 -0.72 -5.63
C TRP A 169 -23.92 -0.96 -4.51
N ARG A 170 -24.34 -2.21 -4.31
CA ARG A 170 -25.27 -2.59 -3.24
C ARG A 170 -24.63 -2.44 -1.86
N VAL A 171 -23.42 -2.96 -1.65
CA VAL A 171 -22.75 -2.92 -0.34
C VAL A 171 -22.28 -1.52 0.06
N SER A 172 -21.98 -0.66 -0.91
CA SER A 172 -21.59 0.74 -0.69
C SER A 172 -22.78 1.72 -0.66
N ARG A 173 -24.02 1.23 -0.65
CA ARG A 173 -25.20 2.07 -0.62
C ARG A 173 -25.21 2.96 0.62
N GLY A 174 -25.36 4.28 0.44
CA GLY A 174 -25.31 5.26 1.54
C GLY A 174 -23.90 5.54 2.09
N LEU A 175 -22.85 5.05 1.42
CA LEU A 175 -21.45 5.27 1.78
C LEU A 175 -20.72 5.91 0.60
N PRO A 176 -20.97 7.21 0.31
CA PRO A 176 -20.43 7.89 -0.89
C PRO A 176 -18.88 7.91 -0.89
N GLN A 177 -18.23 7.98 0.30
CA GLN A 177 -16.79 7.93 0.46
C GLN A 177 -16.18 6.64 -0.12
N LEU A 178 -16.85 5.49 0.03
CA LEU A 178 -16.35 4.23 -0.54
C LEU A 178 -16.47 4.17 -2.06
N ARG A 179 -17.44 4.88 -2.63
CA ARG A 179 -17.57 5.00 -4.09
C ARG A 179 -16.49 5.88 -4.67
N ALA A 180 -16.14 6.99 -4.00
CA ALA A 180 -15.03 7.84 -4.39
C ALA A 180 -13.71 7.07 -4.39
N LEU A 181 -13.44 6.28 -3.36
CA LEU A 181 -12.25 5.42 -3.30
C LEU A 181 -12.21 4.39 -4.43
N ARG A 182 -13.36 3.80 -4.79
CA ARG A 182 -13.41 2.89 -5.93
C ARG A 182 -13.10 3.58 -7.24
N ALA A 183 -13.58 4.80 -7.43
CA ALA A 183 -13.28 5.59 -8.64
C ALA A 183 -11.78 5.86 -8.79
N VAL A 184 -11.04 6.07 -7.68
CA VAL A 184 -9.57 6.16 -7.70
C VAL A 184 -8.95 4.83 -8.16
N MET A 185 -9.42 3.70 -7.64
CA MET A 185 -8.91 2.38 -8.04
C MET A 185 -9.21 2.01 -9.49
N ASP A 186 -10.23 2.58 -10.10
CA ASP A 186 -10.54 2.38 -11.53
C ASP A 186 -9.56 3.13 -12.47
N GLN A 187 -8.73 4.05 -11.90
CA GLN A 187 -7.72 4.85 -12.63
C GLN A 187 -6.29 4.30 -12.46
N VAL A 188 -6.07 3.38 -11.53
CA VAL A 188 -4.78 2.73 -11.23
C VAL A 188 -4.67 1.39 -11.96
#